data_055842709338be248d5caf038a8f598d
#
_entry.id   055842709338be248d5caf038a8f598d
#
_cell.length_a   1.000
_cell.length_b   1.000
_cell.length_c   1.000
_cell.angle_alpha   90.00
_cell.angle_beta   90.00
_cell.angle_gamma   90.00
#
_symmetry.space_group_name_H-M   'P 1'
#
loop_
_entity.id
_entity.type
_entity.pdbx_description
1 polymer ?
#
loop_
_entity_poly.entity_id
_entity_poly.type
_entity_poly.pdbx_seq_one_letter_code
_entity_poly.pdbx_strand_id
1 'polypeptide(L)'
;MQRRTLIALAALAAAVSAPALAQSQIKIAHVYSKTGPLEAYGKQTQTGLLMGLNYATGGTMTVGGKKIVVIEKDDQGKPDLGKSLLATA
;
A
#
# COMPACT_ATOMS: atom_id res chain seq x y z
N MET A 1 -1.88 45.97 0.12
CA MET A 1 -0.87 45.25 -0.67
C MET A 1 -0.12 44.18 0.13
N GLN A 2 0.28 44.47 1.35
CA GLN A 2 0.98 43.48 2.18
C GLN A 2 0.16 42.22 2.50
N ARG A 3 -1.16 42.36 2.63
CA ARG A 3 -2.05 41.22 2.89
C ARG A 3 -2.08 40.20 1.76
N ARG A 4 -2.02 40.64 0.50
CA ARG A 4 -2.01 39.75 -0.66
C ARG A 4 -0.72 38.93 -0.74
N THR A 5 0.41 39.52 -0.39
CA THR A 5 1.70 38.84 -0.36
C THR A 5 1.73 37.75 0.71
N LEU A 6 1.18 38.04 1.91
CA LEU A 6 1.13 37.07 3.01
C LEU A 6 0.24 35.87 2.69
N ILE A 7 -0.90 36.09 2.03
CA ILE A 7 -1.81 35.03 1.62
C ILE A 7 -1.16 34.14 0.58
N ALA A 8 -0.44 34.70 -0.38
CA ALA A 8 0.27 33.97 -1.40
C ALA A 8 1.36 33.06 -0.81
N LEU A 9 2.12 33.54 0.19
CA LEU A 9 3.14 32.75 0.88
C LEU A 9 2.53 31.59 1.69
N ALA A 10 1.40 31.80 2.36
CA ALA A 10 0.70 30.76 3.09
C ALA A 10 0.17 29.66 2.17
N ALA A 11 -0.38 30.00 1.02
CA ALA A 11 -0.86 29.04 0.03
C ALA A 11 0.29 28.20 -0.54
N LEU A 12 1.45 28.80 -0.77
CA LEU A 12 2.63 28.09 -1.28
C LEU A 12 3.16 27.08 -0.26
N ALA A 13 3.22 27.45 1.01
CA ALA A 13 3.63 26.55 2.09
C ALA A 13 2.70 25.33 2.23
N ALA A 14 1.38 25.52 2.11
CA ALA A 14 0.41 24.44 2.18
C ALA A 14 0.56 23.47 0.98
N ALA A 15 0.84 23.96 -0.21
CA ALA A 15 1.05 23.14 -1.40
C ALA A 15 2.32 22.27 -1.31
N VAL A 16 3.38 22.75 -0.67
CA VAL A 16 4.65 22.02 -0.49
C VAL A 16 4.50 20.87 0.52
N SER A 17 3.70 21.02 1.57
CA SER A 17 3.54 19.98 2.59
C SER A 17 2.67 18.80 2.16
N ALA A 18 1.72 18.99 1.23
CA ALA A 18 0.82 17.92 0.77
C ALA A 18 1.53 16.72 0.11
N PRO A 19 2.54 16.86 -0.78
CA PRO A 19 3.25 15.74 -1.37
C PRO A 19 4.05 14.90 -0.35
N ALA A 20 4.56 15.49 0.70
CA ALA A 20 5.32 14.78 1.73
C ALA A 20 4.44 13.79 2.50
N LEU A 21 3.16 14.10 2.75
CA LEU A 21 2.22 13.21 3.41
C LEU A 21 1.84 12.02 2.52
N ALA A 22 1.77 12.21 1.20
CA ALA A 22 1.43 11.15 0.25
C ALA A 22 2.52 10.08 0.12
N GLN A 23 3.78 10.36 0.53
CA GLN A 23 4.92 9.45 0.42
C GLN A 23 5.19 8.64 1.69
N SER A 24 4.32 8.69 2.71
CA SER A 24 4.53 8.04 4.00
C SER A 24 3.93 6.63 4.07
N GLN A 25 3.89 5.90 2.95
CA GLN A 25 3.36 4.55 2.87
C GLN A 25 4.33 3.59 2.22
N ILE A 26 4.35 2.34 2.72
CA ILE A 26 5.02 1.21 2.07
C ILE A 26 3.93 0.34 1.46
N LYS A 27 3.91 0.23 0.14
CA LYS A 27 2.91 -0.58 -0.57
C LYS A 27 3.51 -1.94 -0.90
N ILE A 28 2.83 -3.01 -0.49
CA ILE A 28 3.20 -4.39 -0.80
C ILE A 28 2.10 -4.99 -1.66
N ALA A 29 2.42 -5.37 -2.90
CA ALA A 29 1.50 -6.07 -3.76
C ALA A 29 1.59 -7.58 -3.49
N HIS A 30 0.48 -8.19 -3.10
CA HIS A 30 0.37 -9.62 -2.90
C HIS A 30 -0.52 -10.21 -4.01
N VAL A 31 0.12 -10.80 -5.01
CA VAL A 31 -0.56 -11.48 -6.12
C VAL A 31 -0.66 -12.95 -5.76
N TYR A 32 -1.87 -13.47 -5.60
CA TYR A 32 -2.10 -14.83 -5.14
C TYR A 32 -3.44 -15.37 -5.61
N SER A 33 -3.66 -16.67 -5.44
CA SER A 33 -4.92 -17.31 -5.81
C SER A 33 -5.96 -17.12 -4.70
N LYS A 34 -6.64 -15.97 -4.73
CA LYS A 34 -7.72 -15.66 -3.80
C LYS A 34 -8.98 -16.48 -4.13
N THR A 35 -9.19 -16.76 -5.42
CA THR A 35 -10.25 -17.61 -5.95
C THR A 35 -9.66 -18.64 -6.92
N GLY A 36 -10.47 -19.62 -7.32
CA GLY A 36 -10.05 -20.67 -8.27
C GLY A 36 -9.60 -21.95 -7.57
N PRO A 37 -8.94 -22.88 -8.31
CA PRO A 37 -8.59 -24.21 -7.82
C PRO A 37 -7.63 -24.20 -6.61
N LEU A 38 -6.83 -23.16 -6.45
CA LEU A 38 -5.84 -23.03 -5.37
C LEU A 38 -6.29 -22.10 -4.24
N GLU A 39 -7.57 -21.80 -4.14
CA GLU A 39 -8.12 -20.86 -3.16
C GLU A 39 -7.72 -21.21 -1.72
N ALA A 40 -7.76 -22.48 -1.34
CA ALA A 40 -7.41 -22.89 0.01
C ALA A 40 -5.96 -22.53 0.38
N TYR A 41 -5.02 -22.72 -0.55
CA TYR A 41 -3.63 -22.35 -0.36
C TYR A 41 -3.46 -20.82 -0.35
N GLY A 42 -4.14 -20.13 -1.23
CA GLY A 42 -4.10 -18.68 -1.31
C GLY A 42 -4.55 -18.01 -0.02
N LYS A 43 -5.63 -18.49 0.57
CA LYS A 43 -6.12 -17.99 1.85
C LYS A 43 -5.11 -18.16 2.98
N GLN A 44 -4.44 -19.30 3.03
CA GLN A 44 -3.40 -19.56 4.02
C GLN A 44 -2.21 -18.62 3.85
N THR A 45 -1.80 -18.37 2.61
CA THR A 45 -0.70 -17.46 2.30
C THR A 45 -1.03 -16.03 2.72
N GLN A 46 -2.22 -15.56 2.41
CA GLN A 46 -2.65 -14.21 2.81
C GLN A 46 -2.72 -14.08 4.33
N THR A 47 -3.30 -15.05 5.00
CA THR A 47 -3.38 -15.06 6.47
C THR A 47 -1.98 -15.03 7.07
N GLY A 48 -1.07 -15.86 6.58
CA GLY A 48 0.30 -15.92 7.07
C GLY A 48 1.06 -14.61 6.84
N LEU A 49 0.89 -13.99 5.67
CA LEU A 49 1.50 -12.70 5.36
C LEU A 49 1.05 -11.61 6.35
N LEU A 50 -0.26 -11.49 6.57
CA LEU A 50 -0.82 -10.49 7.49
C LEU A 50 -0.40 -10.75 8.93
N MET A 51 -0.40 -12.01 9.38
CA MET A 51 0.07 -12.37 10.71
C MET A 51 1.54 -12.03 10.90
N GLY A 52 2.38 -12.34 9.91
CA GLY A 52 3.81 -12.04 9.95
C GLY A 52 4.09 -10.54 10.01
N LEU A 53 3.40 -9.75 9.20
CA LEU A 53 3.53 -8.29 9.21
C LEU A 53 3.04 -7.70 10.54
N ASN A 54 1.94 -8.20 11.06
CA ASN A 54 1.41 -7.76 12.34
C ASN A 54 2.39 -8.05 13.48
N TYR A 55 2.97 -9.24 13.49
CA TYR A 55 3.97 -9.64 14.47
C TYR A 55 5.23 -8.79 14.38
N ALA A 56 5.78 -8.64 13.17
CA ALA A 56 7.02 -7.90 12.94
C ALA A 56 6.90 -6.42 13.28
N THR A 57 5.71 -5.83 13.16
CA THR A 57 5.46 -4.43 13.46
C THR A 57 4.90 -4.18 14.86
N GLY A 58 4.78 -5.22 15.68
CA GLY A 58 4.16 -5.10 17.01
C GLY A 58 2.70 -4.70 16.98
N GLY A 59 1.98 -5.06 15.91
CA GLY A 59 0.56 -4.75 15.74
C GLY A 59 0.26 -3.38 15.15
N THR A 60 1.28 -2.59 14.85
CA THR A 60 1.09 -1.21 14.37
C THR A 60 0.93 -1.11 12.86
N MET A 61 1.40 -2.11 12.11
CA MET A 61 1.49 -2.09 10.64
C MET A 61 2.24 -0.86 10.12
N THR A 62 3.26 -0.42 10.89
CA THR A 62 4.12 0.70 10.52
C THR A 62 5.58 0.33 10.70
N VAL A 63 6.45 0.86 9.85
CA VAL A 63 7.90 0.69 9.93
C VAL A 63 8.56 2.04 9.66
N GLY A 64 9.37 2.50 10.61
CA GLY A 64 10.07 3.78 10.46
C GLY A 64 9.13 4.97 10.25
N GLY A 65 7.94 4.97 10.85
CA GLY A 65 6.93 5.99 10.67
C GLY A 65 6.11 5.88 9.38
N LYS A 66 6.37 4.84 8.56
CA LYS A 66 5.65 4.62 7.31
C LYS A 66 4.62 3.50 7.49
N LYS A 67 3.40 3.75 7.04
CA LYS A 67 2.31 2.77 7.11
C LYS A 67 2.48 1.72 6.02
N ILE A 68 2.33 0.44 6.40
CA ILE A 68 2.32 -0.69 5.46
C ILE A 68 0.90 -0.86 4.91
N VAL A 69 0.78 -0.88 3.59
CA VAL A 69 -0.47 -1.12 2.88
C VAL A 69 -0.29 -2.35 2.00
N VAL A 70 -1.09 -3.39 2.25
CA VAL A 70 -1.07 -4.61 1.45
C VAL A 70 -2.16 -4.51 0.37
N ILE A 71 -1.74 -4.57 -0.89
CA ILE A 71 -2.63 -4.54 -2.04
C ILE A 71 -2.81 -5.97 -2.53
N GLU A 72 -4.03 -6.50 -2.42
CA GLU A 72 -4.34 -7.85 -2.86
C GLU A 72 -4.73 -7.87 -4.33
N LYS A 73 -4.16 -8.81 -5.07
CA LYS A 73 -4.49 -9.09 -6.47
C LYS A 73 -4.77 -10.57 -6.63
N ASP A 74 -5.92 -10.91 -7.20
CA ASP A 74 -6.35 -12.30 -7.38
C ASP A 74 -5.93 -12.81 -8.76
N ASP A 75 -5.02 -13.79 -8.82
CA ASP A 75 -4.59 -14.40 -10.08
C ASP A 75 -5.50 -15.53 -10.54
N GLN A 76 -6.49 -15.94 -9.76
CA GLN A 76 -7.46 -16.99 -10.07
C GLN A 76 -6.83 -18.32 -10.47
N GLY A 77 -5.60 -18.58 -10.04
CA GLY A 77 -4.83 -19.76 -10.45
C GLY A 77 -4.32 -19.69 -11.87
N LYS A 78 -4.28 -18.51 -12.48
CA LYS A 78 -3.85 -18.30 -13.87
C LYS A 78 -2.50 -17.57 -13.90
N PRO A 79 -1.39 -18.22 -14.31
CA PRO A 79 -0.07 -17.59 -14.30
C PRO A 79 0.02 -16.34 -15.17
N ASP A 80 -0.63 -16.32 -16.33
CA ASP A 80 -0.63 -15.16 -17.22
C ASP A 80 -1.32 -13.94 -16.56
N LEU A 81 -2.42 -14.19 -15.86
CA LEU A 81 -3.11 -13.14 -15.11
C LEU A 81 -2.24 -12.62 -13.97
N GLY A 82 -1.56 -13.52 -13.25
CA GLY A 82 -0.64 -13.14 -12.19
C GLY A 82 0.47 -12.21 -12.68
N LYS A 83 1.05 -12.52 -13.84
CA LYS A 83 2.07 -11.68 -14.47
C LYS A 83 1.53 -10.30 -14.82
N SER A 84 0.35 -10.22 -15.41
CA SER A 84 -0.29 -8.94 -15.78
C SER A 84 -0.61 -8.10 -14.57
N LEU A 85 -1.14 -8.70 -13.51
CA LEU A 85 -1.48 -8.01 -12.26
C LEU A 85 -0.25 -7.46 -11.57
N LEU A 86 0.85 -8.19 -11.57
CA LEU A 86 2.10 -7.74 -10.99
C LEU A 86 2.66 -6.52 -11.74
N ALA A 87 2.55 -6.51 -13.05
CA ALA A 87 3.01 -5.39 -13.87
C ALA A 87 2.23 -4.10 -13.61
N THR A 88 0.99 -4.19 -13.12
CA THR A 88 0.12 -3.05 -12.83
C THR A 88 0.00 -2.71 -11.35
N ALA A 89 0.71 -3.43 -10.52
CA ALA A 89 0.65 -3.25 -9.06
C ALA A 89 1.34 -1.98 -8.56
#